data_fc40973d40c36bfe3d00b15817c339fb
#
_entry.id   fc40973d40c36bfe3d00b15817c339fb
#
_cell.length_a   1.000
_cell.length_b   1.000
_cell.length_c   1.000
_cell.angle_alpha   90.00
_cell.angle_beta   90.00
_cell.angle_gamma   90.00
#
_symmetry.space_group_name_H-M   'P 1'
#
loop_
_entity.id
_entity.type
_entity.pdbx_description
1 polymer ?
#
loop_
_entity_poly.entity_id
_entity_poly.type
_entity_poly.pdbx_seq_one_letter_code
_entity_poly.pdbx_strand_id
1 'polypeptide(L)'
;SRRRHTRYPLVTGVQTCALPIFFQTALSLLFAIYLVNNSRINVFLRTLFFFPTILSSVSVGMIWLFLYDPNFGAINLFFTNIGLKSFALNWLGSESSALYAIAFSQVWFHTGQMMVVYIAGLQQIPKELYEAAEVDGASRWKQFTSVTWPMAMPTTLVVMAYTTIQIGRAHV
;
A
#
# COMPACT_ATOMS: atom_id res chain seq x y z
N SER A 1 -2.84 -2.83 40.43
CA SER A 1 -3.41 -3.64 39.37
C SER A 1 -4.00 -2.82 38.17
N ARG A 2 -4.07 -1.48 38.25
CA ARG A 2 -4.70 -0.63 37.20
C ARG A 2 -3.76 -0.22 36.04
N ARG A 3 -2.45 -0.48 36.11
CA ARG A 3 -1.47 0.01 35.10
C ARG A 3 -1.19 -0.97 33.94
N ARG A 4 -1.72 -2.18 33.94
CA ARG A 4 -1.48 -3.18 32.87
C ARG A 4 -2.41 -3.04 31.67
N HIS A 5 -3.61 -2.51 31.81
CA HIS A 5 -4.60 -2.44 30.72
C HIS A 5 -4.42 -1.28 29.74
N THR A 6 -3.60 -0.27 30.07
CA THR A 6 -3.40 0.91 29.20
C THR A 6 -2.26 0.76 28.17
N ARG A 7 -1.39 -0.25 28.31
CA ARG A 7 -0.30 -0.45 27.33
C ARG A 7 -0.71 -1.24 26.08
N TYR A 8 -1.63 -2.18 26.21
CA TYR A 8 -2.06 -3.02 25.09
C TYR A 8 -2.80 -2.23 23.98
N PRO A 9 -3.76 -1.36 24.25
CA PRO A 9 -4.45 -0.64 23.19
C PRO A 9 -3.54 0.35 22.44
N LEU A 10 -2.55 0.95 23.10
CA LEU A 10 -1.59 1.84 22.43
C LEU A 10 -0.63 1.08 21.51
N VAL A 11 -0.13 -0.08 21.93
CA VAL A 11 0.77 -0.91 21.11
C VAL A 11 0.01 -1.47 19.90
N THR A 12 -1.21 -1.95 20.09
CA THR A 12 -2.07 -2.44 19.00
C THR A 12 -2.41 -1.31 18.04
N GLY A 13 -2.77 -0.12 18.55
CA GLY A 13 -3.06 1.06 17.73
C GLY A 13 -1.86 1.50 16.88
N VAL A 14 -0.67 1.56 17.45
CA VAL A 14 0.56 1.91 16.71
C VAL A 14 0.89 0.85 15.65
N GLN A 15 0.75 -0.43 15.96
CA GLN A 15 0.97 -1.52 14.99
C GLN A 15 -0.05 -1.47 13.85
N THR A 16 -1.31 -1.20 14.15
CA THR A 16 -2.39 -1.07 13.16
C THR A 16 -2.14 0.09 12.20
N CYS A 17 -1.53 1.18 12.68
CA CYS A 17 -1.18 2.32 11.84
C CYS A 17 0.14 2.14 11.08
N ALA A 18 1.18 1.65 11.73
CA ALA A 18 2.53 1.57 11.15
C ALA A 18 2.61 0.56 10.00
N LEU A 19 1.95 -0.59 10.15
CA LEU A 19 2.02 -1.69 9.18
C LEU A 19 1.42 -1.29 7.82
N PRO A 20 0.19 -0.74 7.72
CA PRO A 20 -0.34 -0.24 6.45
C PRO A 20 0.50 0.87 5.83
N ILE A 21 1.01 1.82 6.64
CA ILE A 21 1.84 2.92 6.14
C ILE A 21 3.08 2.39 5.43
N PHE A 22 3.80 1.47 6.07
CA PHE A 22 5.02 0.90 5.52
C PHE A 22 4.75 0.12 4.23
N PHE A 23 3.79 -0.82 4.26
CA PHE A 23 3.47 -1.64 3.09
C PHE A 23 2.90 -0.81 1.94
N GLN A 24 2.01 0.13 2.23
CA GLN A 24 1.43 1.02 1.22
C GLN A 24 2.50 1.89 0.56
N THR A 25 3.40 2.50 1.34
CA THR A 25 4.48 3.35 0.83
C THR A 25 5.44 2.54 -0.05
N ALA A 26 5.89 1.37 0.43
CA ALA A 26 6.79 0.50 -0.32
C ALA A 26 6.16 -0.01 -1.62
N LEU A 27 4.91 -0.48 -1.56
CA LEU A 27 4.19 -1.01 -2.72
C LEU A 27 3.88 0.07 -3.75
N SER A 28 3.49 1.27 -3.29
CA SER A 28 3.23 2.43 -4.16
C SER A 28 4.49 2.88 -4.89
N LEU A 29 5.62 2.94 -4.20
CA LEU A 29 6.91 3.28 -4.83
C LEU A 29 7.31 2.21 -5.85
N LEU A 30 7.18 0.94 -5.50
CA LEU A 30 7.49 -0.17 -6.40
C LEU A 30 6.65 -0.08 -7.68
N PHE A 31 5.34 0.09 -7.57
CA PHE A 31 4.47 0.26 -8.73
C PHE A 31 4.80 1.53 -9.52
N ALA A 32 5.13 2.63 -8.85
CA ALA A 32 5.52 3.87 -9.51
C ALA A 32 6.77 3.69 -10.39
N ILE A 33 7.80 3.00 -9.88
CA ILE A 33 9.04 2.73 -10.64
C ILE A 33 8.75 1.91 -11.89
N TYR A 34 7.92 0.87 -11.79
CA TYR A 34 7.56 0.05 -12.95
C TYR A 34 6.67 0.79 -13.95
N LEU A 35 5.77 1.62 -13.45
CA LEU A 35 4.74 2.27 -14.26
C LEU A 35 5.08 3.73 -14.65
N VAL A 36 6.25 4.27 -14.30
CA VAL A 36 6.64 5.67 -14.59
C VAL A 36 6.67 6.00 -16.08
N ASN A 37 6.96 5.01 -16.92
CA ASN A 37 7.01 5.18 -18.36
C ASN A 37 5.61 5.37 -18.97
N ASN A 38 5.47 6.26 -19.95
CA ASN A 38 4.20 6.59 -20.60
C ASN A 38 3.85 5.62 -21.75
N SER A 39 3.89 4.30 -21.50
CA SER A 39 3.35 3.29 -22.41
C SER A 39 1.81 3.21 -22.25
N ARG A 40 1.09 2.86 -23.33
CA ARG A 40 -0.38 2.65 -23.29
C ARG A 40 -0.79 1.65 -22.22
N ILE A 41 0.01 0.57 -22.06
CA ILE A 41 -0.23 -0.45 -21.04
C ILE A 41 -0.05 0.15 -19.63
N ASN A 42 1.02 0.93 -19.42
CA ASN A 42 1.28 1.54 -18.12
C ASN A 42 0.19 2.55 -17.73
N VAL A 43 -0.30 3.34 -18.69
CA VAL A 43 -1.41 4.26 -18.44
C VAL A 43 -2.68 3.49 -18.06
N PHE A 44 -2.99 2.40 -18.75
CA PHE A 44 -4.12 1.54 -18.41
C PHE A 44 -3.98 0.93 -17.00
N LEU A 45 -2.78 0.39 -16.67
CA LEU A 45 -2.51 -0.18 -15.35
C LEU A 45 -2.60 0.87 -14.24
N ARG A 46 -2.09 2.09 -14.47
CA ARG A 46 -2.26 3.21 -13.52
C ARG A 46 -3.75 3.48 -13.24
N THR A 47 -4.57 3.52 -14.28
CA THR A 47 -6.02 3.73 -14.15
C THR A 47 -6.66 2.60 -13.35
N LEU A 48 -6.28 1.35 -13.62
CA LEU A 48 -6.78 0.17 -12.93
C LEU A 48 -6.43 0.19 -11.43
N PHE A 49 -5.18 0.50 -11.10
CA PHE A 49 -4.74 0.59 -9.70
C PHE A 49 -5.31 1.82 -8.97
N PHE A 50 -5.58 2.90 -9.70
CA PHE A 50 -6.20 4.10 -9.14
C PHE A 50 -7.72 3.95 -8.93
N PHE A 51 -8.38 3.09 -9.71
CA PHE A 51 -9.83 2.91 -9.71
C PHE A 51 -10.44 2.70 -8.31
N PRO A 52 -9.86 1.87 -7.40
CA PRO A 52 -10.43 1.69 -6.07
C PRO A 52 -10.62 2.99 -5.30
N THR A 53 -9.73 3.94 -5.44
CA THR A 53 -9.77 5.21 -4.69
C THR A 53 -10.91 6.15 -5.09
N ILE A 54 -11.56 5.90 -6.23
CA ILE A 54 -12.72 6.67 -6.68
C ILE A 54 -13.99 6.20 -5.96
N LEU A 55 -14.00 4.97 -5.44
CA LEU A 55 -15.14 4.41 -4.76
C LEU A 55 -15.33 5.07 -3.37
N SER A 56 -16.59 5.14 -2.93
CA SER A 56 -16.89 5.56 -1.56
C SER A 56 -16.26 4.58 -0.56
N SER A 57 -15.67 5.10 0.50
CA SER A 57 -15.09 4.28 1.58
C SER A 57 -16.11 3.33 2.23
N VAL A 58 -17.37 3.75 2.31
CA VAL A 58 -18.47 2.90 2.81
C VAL A 58 -18.70 1.72 1.86
N SER A 59 -18.76 1.98 0.56
CA SER A 59 -18.93 0.91 -0.45
C SER A 59 -17.78 -0.08 -0.42
N VAL A 60 -16.56 0.42 -0.31
CA VAL A 60 -15.35 -0.42 -0.18
C VAL A 60 -15.42 -1.26 1.09
N GLY A 61 -15.81 -0.67 2.22
CA GLY A 61 -16.00 -1.40 3.48
C GLY A 61 -17.01 -2.54 3.34
N MET A 62 -18.16 -2.31 2.69
CA MET A 62 -19.17 -3.34 2.45
C MET A 62 -18.66 -4.45 1.51
N ILE A 63 -17.92 -4.11 0.45
CA ILE A 63 -17.30 -5.09 -0.44
C ILE A 63 -16.34 -6.00 0.33
N TRP A 64 -15.46 -5.41 1.15
CA TRP A 64 -14.50 -6.18 1.93
C TRP A 64 -15.16 -7.01 3.04
N LEU A 65 -16.23 -6.49 3.67
CA LEU A 65 -17.02 -7.26 4.63
C LEU A 65 -17.58 -8.53 4.00
N PHE A 66 -18.11 -8.44 2.77
CA PHE A 66 -18.59 -9.58 2.01
C PHE A 66 -17.47 -10.53 1.59
N LEU A 67 -16.31 -10.00 1.14
CA LEU A 67 -15.17 -10.82 0.73
C LEU A 67 -14.57 -11.64 1.89
N TYR A 68 -14.58 -11.06 3.10
CA TYR A 68 -14.08 -11.71 4.33
C TYR A 68 -15.11 -12.59 5.04
N ASP A 69 -16.33 -12.71 4.53
CA ASP A 69 -17.34 -13.58 5.15
C ASP A 69 -16.83 -15.02 5.25
N PRO A 70 -16.92 -15.66 6.44
CA PRO A 70 -16.38 -16.99 6.64
C PRO A 70 -17.12 -18.09 5.83
N ASN A 71 -18.41 -17.87 5.50
CA ASN A 71 -19.26 -18.87 4.85
C ASN A 71 -19.33 -18.67 3.33
N PHE A 72 -19.47 -17.41 2.88
CA PHE A 72 -19.73 -17.07 1.48
C PHE A 72 -18.63 -16.21 0.86
N GLY A 73 -17.62 -15.80 1.65
CA GLY A 73 -16.59 -14.89 1.21
C GLY A 73 -15.72 -15.50 0.11
N ALA A 74 -15.51 -14.71 -0.95
CA ALA A 74 -14.73 -15.15 -2.11
C ALA A 74 -13.29 -15.54 -1.73
N ILE A 75 -12.72 -14.92 -0.70
CA ILE A 75 -11.36 -15.23 -0.22
C ILE A 75 -11.29 -16.63 0.34
N ASN A 76 -12.24 -17.02 1.20
CA ASN A 76 -12.28 -18.37 1.75
C ASN A 76 -12.64 -19.44 0.70
N LEU A 77 -13.52 -19.13 -0.23
CA LEU A 77 -13.83 -19.99 -1.36
C LEU A 77 -12.60 -20.23 -2.24
N PHE A 78 -11.82 -19.18 -2.53
CA PHE A 78 -10.58 -19.29 -3.29
C PHE A 78 -9.57 -20.21 -2.59
N PHE A 79 -9.27 -20.00 -1.30
CA PHE A 79 -8.35 -20.85 -0.55
C PHE A 79 -8.83 -22.30 -0.45
N THR A 80 -10.13 -22.53 -0.31
CA THR A 80 -10.71 -23.86 -0.26
C THR A 80 -10.56 -24.59 -1.60
N ASN A 81 -10.80 -23.90 -2.72
CA ASN A 81 -10.72 -24.48 -4.06
C ASN A 81 -9.30 -24.85 -4.49
N ILE A 82 -8.28 -24.09 -4.05
CA ILE A 82 -6.87 -24.43 -4.31
C ILE A 82 -6.28 -25.43 -3.30
N GLY A 83 -7.11 -25.98 -2.40
CA GLY A 83 -6.68 -26.99 -1.43
C GLY A 83 -6.04 -26.45 -0.16
N LEU A 84 -5.92 -25.12 -0.01
CA LEU A 84 -5.33 -24.46 1.15
C LEU A 84 -6.37 -24.14 2.25
N LYS A 85 -7.12 -25.16 2.68
CA LYS A 85 -8.21 -25.04 3.68
C LYS A 85 -7.74 -24.43 5.02
N SER A 86 -6.47 -24.61 5.37
CA SER A 86 -5.89 -24.03 6.60
C SER A 86 -5.82 -22.49 6.57
N PHE A 87 -5.91 -21.86 5.40
CA PHE A 87 -5.98 -20.42 5.23
C PHE A 87 -7.40 -19.86 5.13
N ALA A 88 -8.42 -20.74 5.10
CA ALA A 88 -9.82 -20.34 5.18
C ALA A 88 -10.17 -20.03 6.63
N LEU A 89 -9.98 -18.77 7.03
CA LEU A 89 -10.13 -18.29 8.40
C LEU A 89 -11.41 -17.44 8.56
N ASN A 90 -11.84 -17.29 9.81
CA ASN A 90 -12.78 -16.22 10.13
C ASN A 90 -11.97 -14.91 10.29
N TRP A 91 -11.74 -14.22 9.16
CA TRP A 91 -10.84 -13.08 9.05
C TRP A 91 -11.17 -11.94 10.02
N LEU A 92 -12.46 -11.68 10.26
CA LEU A 92 -12.94 -10.62 11.13
C LEU A 92 -13.35 -11.13 12.53
N GLY A 93 -13.31 -12.43 12.76
CA GLY A 93 -13.77 -13.05 13.99
C GLY A 93 -12.74 -13.14 15.10
N SER A 94 -11.45 -12.85 14.84
CA SER A 94 -10.42 -12.78 15.87
C SER A 94 -9.69 -11.43 15.78
N GLU A 95 -9.26 -10.92 16.94
CA GLU A 95 -8.61 -9.61 17.04
C GLU A 95 -7.33 -9.52 16.20
N SER A 96 -6.54 -10.59 16.16
CA SER A 96 -5.30 -10.63 15.38
C SER A 96 -5.54 -10.71 13.88
N SER A 97 -6.46 -11.59 13.39
CA SER A 97 -6.73 -11.73 11.97
C SER A 97 -7.47 -10.51 11.40
N ALA A 98 -8.38 -9.91 12.17
CA ALA A 98 -9.11 -8.72 11.78
C ALA A 98 -8.17 -7.54 11.50
N LEU A 99 -7.12 -7.38 12.31
CA LEU A 99 -6.12 -6.34 12.15
C LEU A 99 -5.40 -6.45 10.80
N TYR A 100 -4.95 -7.65 10.42
CA TYR A 100 -4.30 -7.88 9.13
C TYR A 100 -5.26 -7.75 7.94
N ALA A 101 -6.51 -8.20 8.10
CA ALA A 101 -7.53 -8.08 7.08
C ALA A 101 -7.86 -6.61 6.78
N ILE A 102 -8.06 -5.79 7.82
CA ILE A 102 -8.29 -4.35 7.68
C ILE A 102 -7.06 -3.66 7.09
N ALA A 103 -5.86 -3.98 7.57
CA ALA A 103 -4.62 -3.43 7.02
C ALA A 103 -4.47 -3.71 5.52
N PHE A 104 -4.77 -4.94 5.09
CA PHE A 104 -4.72 -5.32 3.67
C PHE A 104 -5.72 -4.54 2.82
N SER A 105 -6.98 -4.43 3.27
CA SER A 105 -7.99 -3.64 2.56
C SER A 105 -7.62 -2.17 2.45
N GLN A 106 -7.03 -1.57 3.49
CA GLN A 106 -6.54 -0.20 3.48
C GLN A 106 -5.36 -0.01 2.51
N VAL A 107 -4.38 -0.91 2.54
CA VAL A 107 -3.24 -0.88 1.60
C VAL A 107 -3.75 -0.97 0.17
N TRP A 108 -4.63 -1.92 -0.14
CA TRP A 108 -5.21 -2.07 -1.48
C TRP A 108 -5.94 -0.79 -1.93
N PHE A 109 -6.75 -0.20 -1.05
CA PHE A 109 -7.56 0.97 -1.37
C PHE A 109 -6.73 2.21 -1.70
N HIS A 110 -5.63 2.46 -0.96
CA HIS A 110 -4.87 3.70 -1.07
C HIS A 110 -3.58 3.60 -1.89
N THR A 111 -3.09 2.39 -2.18
CA THR A 111 -1.82 2.18 -2.92
C THR A 111 -1.83 2.87 -4.28
N GLY A 112 -2.94 2.81 -5.00
CA GLY A 112 -3.05 3.44 -6.32
C GLY A 112 -2.94 4.96 -6.27
N GLN A 113 -3.53 5.60 -5.26
CA GLN A 113 -3.41 7.04 -5.06
C GLN A 113 -1.96 7.46 -4.78
N MET A 114 -1.29 6.77 -3.88
CA MET A 114 0.11 7.08 -3.54
C MET A 114 1.06 6.76 -4.70
N MET A 115 0.79 5.73 -5.47
CA MET A 115 1.52 5.41 -6.70
C MET A 115 1.51 6.59 -7.69
N VAL A 116 0.37 7.24 -7.91
CA VAL A 116 0.28 8.40 -8.80
C VAL A 116 1.10 9.57 -8.29
N VAL A 117 1.10 9.81 -6.97
CA VAL A 117 1.94 10.84 -6.36
C VAL A 117 3.43 10.54 -6.58
N TYR A 118 3.84 9.28 -6.40
CA TYR A 118 5.22 8.87 -6.68
C TYR A 118 5.59 8.99 -8.15
N ILE A 119 4.69 8.63 -9.07
CA ILE A 119 4.93 8.79 -10.52
C ILE A 119 5.18 10.27 -10.84
N ALA A 120 4.37 11.18 -10.29
CA ALA A 120 4.56 12.61 -10.49
C ALA A 120 5.93 13.10 -9.95
N GLY A 121 6.36 12.61 -8.78
CA GLY A 121 7.68 12.91 -8.23
C GLY A 121 8.83 12.33 -9.07
N LEU A 122 8.72 11.09 -9.52
CA LEU A 122 9.74 10.44 -10.34
C LEU A 122 9.86 11.07 -11.73
N GLN A 123 8.78 11.59 -12.30
CA GLN A 123 8.80 12.30 -13.59
C GLN A 123 9.48 13.66 -13.53
N GLN A 124 9.69 14.22 -12.35
CA GLN A 124 10.43 15.48 -12.17
C GLN A 124 11.94 15.29 -12.15
N ILE A 125 12.43 14.04 -12.07
CA ILE A 125 13.88 13.77 -12.08
C ILE A 125 14.42 14.01 -13.49
N PRO A 126 15.41 14.92 -13.65
CA PRO A 126 16.02 15.20 -14.94
C PRO A 126 16.63 13.95 -15.56
N LYS A 127 16.39 13.73 -16.85
CA LYS A 127 16.91 12.56 -17.57
C LYS A 127 18.43 12.57 -17.65
N GLU A 128 19.03 13.76 -17.68
CA GLU A 128 20.46 13.99 -17.73
C GLU A 128 21.21 13.29 -16.57
N LEU A 129 20.56 13.15 -15.41
CA LEU A 129 21.14 12.42 -14.27
C LEU A 129 21.26 10.91 -14.54
N TYR A 130 20.30 10.34 -15.26
CA TYR A 130 20.35 8.94 -15.65
C TYR A 130 21.37 8.72 -16.80
N GLU A 131 21.42 9.64 -17.76
CA GLU A 131 22.37 9.61 -18.86
C GLU A 131 23.80 9.74 -18.34
N ALA A 132 24.06 10.64 -17.40
CA ALA A 132 25.36 10.77 -16.76
C ALA A 132 25.77 9.48 -16.01
N ALA A 133 24.83 8.91 -15.23
CA ALA A 133 25.08 7.65 -14.53
C ALA A 133 25.33 6.48 -15.51
N GLU A 134 24.72 6.48 -16.69
CA GLU A 134 24.93 5.46 -17.72
C GLU A 134 26.32 5.63 -18.38
N VAL A 135 26.77 6.85 -18.64
CA VAL A 135 28.12 7.15 -19.11
C VAL A 135 29.18 6.71 -18.10
N ASP A 136 28.90 6.86 -16.81
CA ASP A 136 29.76 6.38 -15.71
C ASP A 136 29.72 4.84 -15.53
N GLY A 137 28.98 4.12 -16.38
CA GLY A 137 28.86 2.66 -16.32
C GLY A 137 28.02 2.13 -15.16
N ALA A 138 27.15 2.97 -14.57
CA ALA A 138 26.31 2.57 -13.46
C ALA A 138 25.25 1.54 -13.90
N SER A 139 25.20 0.40 -13.20
CA SER A 139 24.14 -0.59 -13.39
C SER A 139 22.77 -0.01 -12.97
N ARG A 140 21.67 -0.63 -13.42
CA ARG A 140 20.30 -0.19 -13.07
C ARG A 140 20.07 -0.10 -11.54
N TRP A 141 20.66 -1.02 -10.78
CA TRP A 141 20.61 -0.98 -9.32
C TRP A 141 21.36 0.22 -8.76
N LYS A 142 22.53 0.53 -9.33
CA LYS A 142 23.32 1.71 -8.94
C LYS A 142 22.60 3.00 -9.29
N GLN A 143 21.98 3.10 -10.47
CA GLN A 143 21.13 4.23 -10.86
C GLN A 143 19.95 4.41 -9.90
N PHE A 144 19.29 3.31 -9.50
CA PHE A 144 18.22 3.36 -8.50
C PHE A 144 18.71 3.92 -7.17
N THR A 145 19.82 3.37 -6.63
CA THR A 145 20.30 3.75 -5.30
C THR A 145 20.93 5.14 -5.25
N SER A 146 21.57 5.59 -6.33
CA SER A 146 22.33 6.85 -6.37
C SER A 146 21.57 8.02 -7.00
N VAL A 147 20.55 7.75 -7.82
CA VAL A 147 19.76 8.79 -8.49
C VAL A 147 18.29 8.71 -8.05
N THR A 148 17.61 7.58 -8.34
CA THR A 148 16.16 7.48 -8.15
C THR A 148 15.75 7.62 -6.69
N TRP A 149 16.38 6.84 -5.80
CA TRP A 149 16.03 6.81 -4.39
C TRP A 149 16.25 8.17 -3.67
N PRO A 150 17.43 8.82 -3.79
CA PRO A 150 17.64 10.13 -3.18
C PRO A 150 16.68 11.20 -3.70
N MET A 151 16.41 11.22 -5.02
CA MET A 151 15.51 12.17 -5.64
C MET A 151 14.03 11.89 -5.33
N ALA A 152 13.65 10.63 -5.04
CA ALA A 152 12.32 10.28 -4.59
C ALA A 152 12.08 10.55 -3.10
N MET A 153 13.12 10.83 -2.31
CA MET A 153 13.01 11.00 -0.86
C MET A 153 12.05 12.14 -0.45
N PRO A 154 12.06 13.33 -1.06
CA PRO A 154 11.09 14.38 -0.75
C PRO A 154 9.65 13.93 -0.98
N THR A 155 9.39 13.23 -2.09
CA THR A 155 8.06 12.66 -2.39
C THR A 155 7.68 11.60 -1.36
N THR A 156 8.63 10.78 -0.93
CA THR A 156 8.40 9.76 0.11
C THR A 156 7.99 10.40 1.43
N LEU A 157 8.62 11.50 1.83
CA LEU A 157 8.24 12.24 3.04
C LEU A 157 6.81 12.80 2.94
N VAL A 158 6.43 13.33 1.79
CA VAL A 158 5.06 13.83 1.55
C VAL A 158 4.05 12.68 1.64
N VAL A 159 4.34 11.54 0.99
CA VAL A 159 3.48 10.35 1.03
C VAL A 159 3.34 9.81 2.47
N MET A 160 4.43 9.72 3.22
CA MET A 160 4.40 9.27 4.62
C MET A 160 3.61 10.23 5.51
N ALA A 161 3.79 11.54 5.36
CA ALA A 161 3.02 12.53 6.11
C ALA A 161 1.53 12.43 5.79
N TYR A 162 1.16 12.33 4.51
CA TYR A 162 -0.22 12.19 4.08
C TYR A 162 -0.88 10.92 4.63
N THR A 163 -0.22 9.76 4.51
CA THR A 163 -0.72 8.48 5.01
C THR A 163 -0.88 8.49 6.52
N THR A 164 0.05 9.10 7.24
CA THR A 164 -0.04 9.22 8.72
C THR A 164 -1.24 10.05 9.14
N ILE A 165 -1.48 11.19 8.47
CA ILE A 165 -2.65 12.05 8.75
C ILE A 165 -3.95 11.31 8.41
N GLN A 166 -3.99 10.57 7.29
CA GLN A 166 -5.18 9.87 6.85
C GLN A 166 -5.57 8.74 7.80
N ILE A 167 -4.61 7.95 8.26
CA ILE A 167 -4.85 6.88 9.24
C ILE A 167 -5.21 7.48 10.60
N GLY A 168 -4.57 8.58 11.00
CA GLY A 168 -4.88 9.28 12.25
C GLY A 168 -6.34 9.78 12.32
N ARG A 169 -6.92 10.20 11.20
CA ARG A 169 -8.34 10.62 11.13
C ARG A 169 -9.33 9.46 11.31
N ALA A 170 -8.93 8.24 10.99
CA ALA A 170 -9.79 7.07 11.16
C ALA A 170 -9.91 6.63 12.63
N HIS A 171 -9.11 7.17 13.52
CA HIS A 171 -9.10 6.85 14.96
C HIS A 171 -9.71 7.95 15.85
N VAL A 172 -10.16 9.07 15.27
CA VAL A 172 -10.89 10.15 15.96
C VAL A 172 -12.38 10.07 15.67
#